data_6182e634d5e29c27fb856335192cbac4
#
_entry.id   6182e634d5e29c27fb856335192cbac4
#
_cell.length_a   1.000
_cell.length_b   1.000
_cell.length_c   1.000
_cell.angle_alpha   90.00
_cell.angle_beta   90.00
_cell.angle_gamma   90.00
#
_symmetry.space_group_name_H-M   'P 1'
#
loop_
_entity.id
_entity.type
_entity.pdbx_description
1 polymer ?
#
loop_
_entity_poly.entity_id
_entity_poly.type
_entity_poly.pdbx_seq_one_letter_code
_entity_poly.pdbx_strand_id
1 'polypeptide(L)'
;MNLTCRPNKIDLMHKIYKILLLIVIAITARTVANAQDVKDKMPPATATHPDSTHSVFPHSDTIPNTSVNVELENIFNSKTPKEYLIHDMKVTGSQSFDPNLIISISGLAIGDKVTIPGGDNFSRAINNLWKQNLVSNVDIYFTQLQGKNLSVEINITDRPVLSSFKFKGISKSEGDDLTPKLGLAKNRTSRVTESLKITAVDVIKKFFVEKGFRNVDVEVNETKDNKATNAVNIVFVVNKNGKVRVNDIFFAGNESVTDLRLKKQMKGTKEKSRFTLFPAEDHNVYDTTKSNHITFHEYMRDNGYLIPSKTKEVLDPFVRFKFLSSAKFNEKKYLEDKNSLLSYYNSLGFRDAAIIADTTYGDKGNLDVAIKLSEGHRYYFGNITWKGNTKYSDSILSLILGIKKGDIYNAETLNKKLGKTPAPEGGDISSLYQDDGYLFFRIDPVETAVYNDTIDHEIRIVEGPQANIGKVEITGNDKTKEYVIRRELRTVPGEKFSRQDIIRTQRELSQLGYFNPEKISPGIVPNIDNGTVDITWGLEEKSSDQLELSAGFGGGIGLTGTLGVTFNNF
;
A
#
# COMPACT_ATOMS: atom_id res chain seq x y z
N MET A 1 -68.41 -16.64 -12.35
CA MET A 1 -67.60 -17.82 -12.03
C MET A 1 -66.68 -18.08 -13.21
N ASN A 2 -65.49 -17.46 -13.23
CA ASN A 2 -64.49 -17.69 -14.27
C ASN A 2 -63.18 -18.05 -13.56
N LEU A 3 -62.85 -19.35 -13.57
CA LEU A 3 -61.60 -19.92 -13.11
C LEU A 3 -60.56 -19.78 -14.23
N THR A 4 -59.62 -18.86 -14.09
CA THR A 4 -58.43 -18.78 -14.93
C THR A 4 -57.39 -19.77 -14.44
N CYS A 5 -57.17 -20.82 -15.22
CA CYS A 5 -56.17 -21.84 -15.01
C CYS A 5 -54.76 -21.21 -15.20
N ARG A 6 -53.93 -21.15 -14.15
CA ARG A 6 -52.52 -20.80 -14.26
C ARG A 6 -51.75 -21.98 -14.87
N PRO A 7 -50.91 -21.74 -15.91
CA PRO A 7 -50.14 -22.82 -16.50
C PRO A 7 -49.14 -23.40 -15.48
N ASN A 8 -49.05 -24.71 -15.47
CA ASN A 8 -48.24 -25.50 -14.55
C ASN A 8 -46.75 -25.17 -14.76
N LYS A 9 -46.01 -24.84 -13.67
CA LYS A 9 -44.57 -24.49 -13.68
C LYS A 9 -43.70 -25.55 -14.38
N ILE A 10 -44.16 -26.79 -14.44
CA ILE A 10 -43.46 -27.92 -15.08
C ILE A 10 -43.47 -27.78 -16.60
N ASP A 11 -44.56 -27.31 -17.19
CA ASP A 11 -44.68 -27.13 -18.63
C ASP A 11 -43.81 -25.96 -19.17
N LEU A 12 -43.65 -24.92 -18.37
CA LEU A 12 -42.79 -23.79 -18.74
C LEU A 12 -41.32 -24.21 -18.71
N MET A 13 -40.92 -25.03 -17.73
CA MET A 13 -39.55 -25.56 -17.61
C MET A 13 -39.23 -26.50 -18.79
N HIS A 14 -40.15 -27.34 -19.21
CA HIS A 14 -39.94 -28.23 -20.36
C HIS A 14 -39.80 -27.47 -21.68
N LYS A 15 -40.52 -26.36 -21.86
CA LYS A 15 -40.38 -25.48 -23.04
C LYS A 15 -39.03 -24.75 -23.02
N ILE A 16 -38.58 -24.25 -21.89
CA ILE A 16 -37.26 -23.60 -21.74
C ILE A 16 -36.14 -24.61 -22.01
N TYR A 17 -36.27 -25.85 -21.54
CA TYR A 17 -35.29 -26.91 -21.78
C TYR A 17 -35.17 -27.29 -23.25
N LYS A 18 -36.30 -27.38 -23.99
CA LYS A 18 -36.31 -27.63 -25.43
C LYS A 18 -35.69 -26.48 -26.24
N ILE A 19 -35.89 -25.23 -25.82
CA ILE A 19 -35.29 -24.06 -26.47
C ILE A 19 -33.79 -24.02 -26.23
N LEU A 20 -33.32 -24.32 -24.99
CA LEU A 20 -31.91 -24.40 -24.67
C LEU A 20 -31.19 -25.52 -25.43
N LEU A 21 -31.84 -26.69 -25.55
CA LEU A 21 -31.32 -27.82 -26.33
C LEU A 21 -31.19 -27.49 -27.82
N LEU A 22 -32.17 -26.78 -28.39
CA LEU A 22 -32.14 -26.34 -29.79
C LEU A 22 -31.05 -25.28 -30.03
N ILE A 23 -30.80 -24.40 -29.09
CA ILE A 23 -29.70 -23.42 -29.18
C ILE A 23 -28.34 -24.11 -29.14
N VAL A 24 -28.15 -25.13 -28.30
CA VAL A 24 -26.92 -25.91 -28.23
C VAL A 24 -26.68 -26.68 -29.53
N ILE A 25 -27.73 -27.28 -30.12
CA ILE A 25 -27.62 -28.01 -31.41
C ILE A 25 -27.34 -27.04 -32.57
N ALA A 26 -27.91 -25.83 -32.58
CA ALA A 26 -27.66 -24.83 -33.62
C ALA A 26 -26.22 -24.25 -33.54
N ILE A 27 -25.63 -24.19 -32.35
CA ILE A 27 -24.23 -23.75 -32.16
C ILE A 27 -23.26 -24.82 -32.64
N THR A 28 -23.53 -26.10 -32.38
CA THR A 28 -22.67 -27.21 -32.83
C THR A 28 -22.70 -27.44 -34.34
N ALA A 29 -23.80 -27.11 -35.01
CA ALA A 29 -23.91 -27.24 -36.48
C ALA A 29 -23.10 -26.17 -37.25
N ARG A 30 -22.78 -25.02 -36.63
CA ARG A 30 -22.00 -23.95 -37.29
C ARG A 30 -20.48 -24.11 -37.19
N THR A 31 -19.98 -24.99 -36.33
CA THR A 31 -18.52 -25.15 -36.11
C THR A 31 -17.88 -26.24 -36.98
N VAL A 32 -18.64 -27.00 -37.75
CA VAL A 32 -18.09 -28.06 -38.65
C VAL A 32 -17.74 -27.54 -40.05
N ALA A 33 -18.08 -26.29 -40.40
CA ALA A 33 -17.92 -25.78 -41.77
C ALA A 33 -16.65 -24.98 -42.07
N ASN A 34 -15.72 -24.77 -41.13
CA ASN A 34 -14.51 -23.96 -41.35
C ASN A 34 -13.23 -24.60 -40.78
N ALA A 35 -12.94 -25.86 -41.15
CA ALA A 35 -11.67 -26.48 -40.85
C ALA A 35 -11.09 -27.13 -42.13
N GLN A 36 -10.67 -26.31 -43.09
CA GLN A 36 -9.70 -26.72 -44.13
C GLN A 36 -8.93 -25.47 -44.59
N ASP A 37 -7.60 -25.73 -44.75
CA ASP A 37 -6.54 -24.85 -45.28
C ASP A 37 -5.92 -23.80 -44.35
N VAL A 38 -4.79 -24.15 -43.77
CA VAL A 38 -3.46 -23.56 -44.06
C VAL A 38 -2.36 -24.48 -43.53
N LYS A 39 -1.74 -25.23 -44.42
CA LYS A 39 -0.40 -25.83 -44.24
C LYS A 39 0.65 -24.91 -44.87
N ASP A 40 1.82 -24.94 -44.24
CA ASP A 40 3.13 -24.52 -44.72
C ASP A 40 3.50 -23.03 -44.70
N LYS A 41 4.35 -22.67 -43.72
CA LYS A 41 5.74 -22.23 -44.00
C LYS A 41 6.46 -21.87 -42.69
N MET A 42 7.32 -22.76 -42.27
CA MET A 42 8.42 -22.47 -41.35
C MET A 42 9.63 -22.01 -42.16
N PRO A 43 10.31 -20.93 -41.83
CA PRO A 43 11.71 -20.71 -42.22
C PRO A 43 12.66 -21.19 -41.10
N PRO A 44 13.88 -21.63 -41.49
CA PRO A 44 14.80 -22.32 -40.57
C PRO A 44 15.49 -21.40 -39.60
N ALA A 45 15.73 -21.93 -38.40
CA ALA A 45 16.53 -21.31 -37.34
C ALA A 45 17.98 -21.15 -37.81
N THR A 46 18.48 -19.93 -37.84
CA THR A 46 19.90 -19.63 -37.86
C THR A 46 20.30 -19.04 -36.50
N ALA A 47 21.02 -19.86 -35.76
CA ALA A 47 21.71 -19.43 -34.56
C ALA A 47 22.92 -18.58 -34.98
N THR A 48 22.92 -17.32 -34.61
CA THR A 48 24.14 -16.53 -34.55
C THR A 48 24.16 -15.77 -33.24
N HIS A 49 25.07 -16.20 -32.38
CA HIS A 49 25.54 -15.42 -31.26
C HIS A 49 26.14 -14.11 -31.78
N PRO A 50 25.81 -12.97 -31.26
CA PRO A 50 26.67 -11.81 -31.39
C PRO A 50 27.67 -11.82 -30.24
N ASP A 51 28.90 -11.95 -30.64
CA ASP A 51 30.10 -11.67 -29.87
C ASP A 51 30.01 -10.30 -29.18
N SER A 52 30.47 -10.29 -27.95
CA SER A 52 30.66 -9.10 -27.14
C SER A 52 31.80 -8.25 -27.73
N THR A 53 31.48 -7.31 -28.59
CA THR A 53 32.43 -6.27 -28.95
C THR A 53 32.47 -5.23 -27.85
N HIS A 54 33.51 -5.28 -27.05
CA HIS A 54 33.97 -4.16 -26.24
C HIS A 54 34.15 -2.93 -27.17
N SER A 55 33.31 -1.93 -26.99
CA SER A 55 33.60 -0.62 -27.54
C SER A 55 34.74 0.00 -26.73
N VAL A 56 35.91 -0.12 -27.29
CA VAL A 56 37.08 0.66 -26.86
C VAL A 56 36.80 2.10 -27.23
N PHE A 57 36.51 2.93 -26.22
CA PHE A 57 36.58 4.37 -26.38
C PHE A 57 38.03 4.75 -26.60
N PRO A 58 38.34 5.58 -27.60
CA PRO A 58 39.70 6.08 -27.78
C PRO A 58 39.96 7.07 -26.61
N HIS A 59 40.74 6.63 -25.64
CA HIS A 59 41.46 7.56 -24.80
C HIS A 59 42.40 8.36 -25.66
N SER A 60 42.06 9.59 -25.94
CA SER A 60 43.06 10.54 -26.37
C SER A 60 43.86 10.93 -25.15
N ASP A 61 44.91 10.18 -24.89
CA ASP A 61 45.96 10.55 -23.97
C ASP A 61 46.77 11.71 -24.58
N THR A 62 46.23 12.88 -24.51
CA THR A 62 47.04 14.09 -24.56
C THR A 62 47.43 14.38 -23.11
N ILE A 63 48.48 13.71 -22.64
CA ILE A 63 49.19 14.08 -21.44
C ILE A 63 49.85 15.41 -21.76
N PRO A 64 49.46 16.53 -21.14
CA PRO A 64 50.26 17.75 -21.21
C PRO A 64 51.60 17.41 -20.54
N ASN A 65 52.70 17.66 -21.19
CA ASN A 65 54.05 17.55 -20.66
C ASN A 65 54.20 18.54 -19.49
N THR A 66 53.66 18.19 -18.35
CA THR A 66 53.90 18.86 -17.08
C THR A 66 55.16 18.19 -16.54
N SER A 67 56.23 18.91 -16.38
CA SER A 67 57.43 18.47 -15.67
C SER A 67 57.01 18.01 -14.30
N VAL A 68 56.94 16.71 -14.09
CA VAL A 68 56.61 16.10 -12.80
C VAL A 68 57.69 16.53 -11.84
N ASN A 69 57.31 17.27 -10.81
CA ASN A 69 58.27 17.65 -9.74
C ASN A 69 58.61 16.40 -8.97
N VAL A 70 59.82 15.88 -9.15
CA VAL A 70 60.32 14.64 -8.54
C VAL A 70 60.22 14.68 -7.00
N GLU A 71 60.25 15.86 -6.38
CA GLU A 71 60.07 16.04 -4.94
C GLU A 71 58.62 15.72 -4.49
N LEU A 72 57.62 16.06 -5.29
CA LEU A 72 56.19 15.75 -5.00
C LEU A 72 55.89 14.26 -5.14
N GLU A 73 56.48 13.59 -6.13
CA GLU A 73 56.32 12.14 -6.28
C GLU A 73 56.94 11.36 -5.09
N ASN A 74 58.06 11.83 -4.56
CA ASN A 74 58.73 11.24 -3.41
C ASN A 74 57.92 11.37 -2.11
N ILE A 75 56.97 12.29 -1.99
CA ILE A 75 56.13 12.44 -0.79
C ILE A 75 55.26 11.18 -0.60
N PHE A 76 54.64 10.68 -1.67
CA PHE A 76 53.75 9.50 -1.62
C PHE A 76 54.56 8.19 -1.52
N ASN A 77 55.72 8.13 -2.13
CA ASN A 77 56.59 6.94 -2.13
C ASN A 77 57.41 6.80 -0.86
N SER A 78 57.39 7.77 0.05
CA SER A 78 58.09 7.72 1.33
C SER A 78 57.49 6.65 2.25
N LYS A 79 58.34 5.72 2.74
CA LYS A 79 57.91 4.68 3.70
C LYS A 79 57.71 5.24 5.12
N THR A 80 58.17 6.45 5.42
CA THR A 80 58.05 7.08 6.73
C THR A 80 57.14 8.29 6.64
N PRO A 81 56.10 8.41 7.53
CA PRO A 81 55.27 9.61 7.63
C PRO A 81 56.09 10.85 7.94
N LYS A 82 55.86 11.91 7.19
CA LYS A 82 56.50 13.22 7.42
C LYS A 82 55.42 14.29 7.57
N GLU A 83 55.73 15.29 8.45
CA GLU A 83 54.85 16.43 8.65
C GLU A 83 55.17 17.54 7.66
N TYR A 84 54.12 18.06 7.02
CA TYR A 84 54.14 19.22 6.10
C TYR A 84 53.17 20.28 6.62
N LEU A 85 53.42 21.53 6.25
CA LEU A 85 52.61 22.69 6.58
C LEU A 85 51.89 23.17 5.30
N ILE A 86 50.57 23.30 5.36
CA ILE A 86 49.81 23.87 4.25
C ILE A 86 50.13 25.38 4.16
N HIS A 87 50.80 25.80 3.10
CA HIS A 87 51.22 27.19 2.90
C HIS A 87 50.26 27.96 1.98
N ASP A 88 49.72 27.29 0.99
CA ASP A 88 48.77 27.88 0.02
C ASP A 88 47.68 26.89 -0.35
N MET A 89 46.48 27.39 -0.56
CA MET A 89 45.32 26.59 -0.96
C MET A 89 44.57 27.25 -2.12
N LYS A 90 44.35 26.48 -3.15
CA LYS A 90 43.59 26.93 -4.35
C LYS A 90 42.42 25.97 -4.57
N VAL A 91 41.27 26.54 -4.98
CA VAL A 91 40.11 25.76 -5.41
C VAL A 91 39.88 25.99 -6.89
N THR A 92 39.70 24.89 -7.62
CA THR A 92 39.45 24.91 -9.07
C THR A 92 38.26 24.00 -9.42
N GLY A 93 37.70 24.17 -10.63
CA GLY A 93 36.63 23.33 -11.17
C GLY A 93 35.20 23.74 -10.81
N SER A 94 34.99 24.53 -9.75
CA SER A 94 33.67 25.07 -9.41
C SER A 94 33.31 26.31 -10.22
N GLN A 95 32.07 26.34 -10.69
CA GLN A 95 31.46 27.53 -11.29
C GLN A 95 30.35 28.13 -10.41
N SER A 96 29.90 27.41 -9.40
CA SER A 96 28.74 27.77 -8.59
C SER A 96 29.07 28.19 -7.17
N PHE A 97 30.29 27.92 -6.67
CA PHE A 97 30.66 28.14 -5.28
C PHE A 97 31.85 29.05 -5.13
N ASP A 98 31.83 29.86 -4.08
CA ASP A 98 32.98 30.63 -3.66
C ASP A 98 34.12 29.72 -3.20
N PRO A 99 35.37 29.91 -3.67
CA PRO A 99 36.51 29.13 -3.23
C PRO A 99 36.69 29.09 -1.71
N ASN A 100 36.46 30.20 -1.01
CA ASN A 100 36.61 30.29 0.44
C ASN A 100 35.55 29.41 1.18
N LEU A 101 34.34 29.32 0.62
CA LEU A 101 33.31 28.43 1.16
C LEU A 101 33.74 26.96 1.09
N ILE A 102 34.32 26.54 -0.04
CA ILE A 102 34.80 25.17 -0.23
C ILE A 102 35.95 24.85 0.73
N ILE A 103 36.90 25.79 0.89
CA ILE A 103 37.99 25.64 1.87
C ILE A 103 37.42 25.50 3.29
N SER A 104 36.47 26.36 3.67
CA SER A 104 35.84 26.28 5.01
C SER A 104 35.12 24.96 5.25
N ILE A 105 34.36 24.44 4.27
CA ILE A 105 33.65 23.17 4.36
C ILE A 105 34.65 21.98 4.44
N SER A 106 35.76 22.06 3.70
CA SER A 106 36.78 21.00 3.72
C SER A 106 37.36 20.79 5.13
N GLY A 107 37.38 21.85 5.92
CA GLY A 107 38.02 21.83 7.27
C GLY A 107 39.53 21.87 7.21
N LEU A 108 40.12 22.22 6.07
CA LEU A 108 41.54 22.49 5.91
C LEU A 108 41.78 24.01 6.02
N ALA A 109 42.87 24.42 6.63
CA ALA A 109 43.25 25.80 6.71
C ALA A 109 44.74 26.01 6.37
N ILE A 110 45.08 27.20 5.90
CA ILE A 110 46.47 27.61 5.71
C ILE A 110 47.14 27.65 7.10
N GLY A 111 48.26 26.97 7.22
CA GLY A 111 48.97 26.78 8.51
C GLY A 111 48.71 25.40 9.19
N ASP A 112 47.82 24.60 8.64
CA ASP A 112 47.56 23.26 9.17
C ASP A 112 48.76 22.32 8.95
N LYS A 113 49.04 21.49 9.95
CA LYS A 113 50.03 20.43 9.85
C LYS A 113 49.38 19.17 9.33
N VAL A 114 49.89 18.62 8.24
CA VAL A 114 49.41 17.41 7.60
C VAL A 114 50.49 16.36 7.53
N THR A 115 50.17 15.12 7.84
CA THR A 115 51.11 14.00 7.79
C THR A 115 50.90 13.21 6.51
N ILE A 116 51.95 13.04 5.70
CA ILE A 116 51.91 12.30 4.45
C ILE A 116 53.11 11.34 4.38
N PRO A 117 52.89 10.05 4.02
CA PRO A 117 51.61 9.35 3.92
C PRO A 117 51.00 9.01 5.27
N GLY A 118 49.67 8.69 5.29
CA GLY A 118 49.01 8.09 6.44
C GLY A 118 48.16 9.04 7.32
N GLY A 119 48.22 10.37 7.07
CA GLY A 119 47.32 11.31 7.73
C GLY A 119 45.90 11.27 7.18
N ASP A 120 44.89 11.52 8.02
CA ASP A 120 43.46 11.48 7.65
C ASP A 120 42.88 12.85 7.23
N ASN A 121 43.68 13.92 7.29
CA ASN A 121 43.26 15.29 7.03
C ASN A 121 42.56 15.44 5.66
N PHE A 122 43.18 14.93 4.61
CA PHE A 122 42.64 15.02 3.25
C PHE A 122 41.42 14.11 3.05
N SER A 123 41.42 12.90 3.65
CA SER A 123 40.27 12.01 3.60
C SER A 123 39.07 12.63 4.34
N ARG A 124 39.31 13.29 5.47
CA ARG A 124 38.25 14.05 6.18
C ARG A 124 37.74 15.21 5.35
N ALA A 125 38.64 15.96 4.70
CA ALA A 125 38.25 17.07 3.82
C ALA A 125 37.35 16.63 2.67
N ILE A 126 37.73 15.57 1.97
CA ILE A 126 36.92 14.95 0.91
C ILE A 126 35.56 14.53 1.44
N ASN A 127 35.52 13.82 2.57
CA ASN A 127 34.28 13.35 3.20
C ASN A 127 33.39 14.53 3.65
N ASN A 128 33.95 15.61 4.17
CA ASN A 128 33.19 16.79 4.57
C ASN A 128 32.51 17.46 3.37
N LEU A 129 33.23 17.60 2.26
CA LEU A 129 32.68 18.14 1.01
C LEU A 129 31.59 17.24 0.44
N TRP A 130 31.76 15.93 0.46
CA TRP A 130 30.75 14.98 -0.03
C TRP A 130 29.48 14.94 0.82
N LYS A 131 29.62 15.04 2.16
CA LYS A 131 28.47 15.10 3.08
C LYS A 131 27.50 16.25 2.79
N GLN A 132 28.01 17.35 2.25
CA GLN A 132 27.16 18.49 1.87
C GLN A 132 26.33 18.26 0.59
N ASN A 133 26.58 17.19 -0.14
CA ASN A 133 25.93 16.89 -1.43
C ASN A 133 26.05 18.01 -2.50
N LEU A 134 27.03 18.89 -2.37
CA LEU A 134 27.25 20.02 -3.26
C LEU A 134 28.08 19.63 -4.49
N VAL A 135 28.97 18.67 -4.34
CA VAL A 135 29.94 18.25 -5.35
C VAL A 135 29.72 16.82 -5.80
N SER A 136 30.04 16.51 -7.04
CA SER A 136 30.01 15.18 -7.63
C SER A 136 31.35 14.48 -7.58
N ASN A 137 32.44 15.23 -7.70
CA ASN A 137 33.80 14.75 -7.54
C ASN A 137 34.66 15.75 -6.77
N VAL A 138 35.63 15.26 -6.03
CA VAL A 138 36.64 16.03 -5.28
C VAL A 138 37.97 15.32 -5.44
N ASP A 139 38.90 16.03 -6.07
CA ASP A 139 40.28 15.60 -6.22
C ASP A 139 41.20 16.60 -5.50
N ILE A 140 42.18 16.13 -4.76
CA ILE A 140 43.14 16.99 -4.07
C ILE A 140 44.51 16.76 -4.70
N TYR A 141 45.07 17.79 -5.24
CA TYR A 141 46.40 17.79 -5.85
C TYR A 141 47.39 18.59 -5.03
N PHE A 142 48.62 18.08 -4.99
CA PHE A 142 49.74 18.82 -4.45
C PHE A 142 50.49 19.51 -5.60
N THR A 143 50.52 20.84 -5.58
CA THR A 143 51.03 21.60 -6.70
C THR A 143 52.48 22.03 -6.54
N GLN A 144 52.87 22.37 -5.33
CA GLN A 144 54.26 22.80 -5.03
C GLN A 144 54.70 22.30 -3.65
N LEU A 145 56.01 22.01 -3.53
CA LEU A 145 56.67 21.71 -2.27
C LEU A 145 57.91 22.59 -2.15
N GLN A 146 58.00 23.36 -1.06
CA GLN A 146 59.17 24.16 -0.73
C GLN A 146 59.63 23.77 0.71
N GLY A 147 60.55 22.82 0.83
CA GLY A 147 60.97 22.27 2.08
C GLY A 147 59.85 21.53 2.81
N LYS A 148 59.25 22.12 3.83
CA LYS A 148 58.09 21.59 4.54
C LYS A 148 56.77 22.24 4.16
N ASN A 149 56.80 23.28 3.34
CA ASN A 149 55.63 24.04 2.91
C ASN A 149 55.00 23.38 1.67
N LEU A 150 53.71 22.97 1.79
CA LEU A 150 52.95 22.26 0.77
C LEU A 150 51.86 23.19 0.23
N SER A 151 51.77 23.34 -1.10
CA SER A 151 50.64 23.98 -1.76
C SER A 151 49.65 22.93 -2.22
N VAL A 152 48.36 23.13 -1.88
CA VAL A 152 47.28 22.18 -2.10
C VAL A 152 46.27 22.80 -3.05
N GLU A 153 45.88 22.06 -4.08
CA GLU A 153 44.78 22.43 -5.00
C GLU A 153 43.63 21.44 -4.80
N ILE A 154 42.46 21.98 -4.48
CA ILE A 154 41.20 21.19 -4.37
C ILE A 154 40.44 21.41 -5.67
N ASN A 155 40.40 20.37 -6.51
CA ASN A 155 39.62 20.36 -7.72
C ASN A 155 38.27 19.71 -7.45
N ILE A 156 37.20 20.44 -7.73
CA ILE A 156 35.84 19.93 -7.49
C ILE A 156 35.01 20.03 -8.77
N THR A 157 34.10 19.06 -8.89
CA THR A 157 33.06 19.11 -9.91
C THR A 157 31.72 19.35 -9.23
N ASP A 158 31.08 20.48 -9.58
CA ASP A 158 29.78 20.83 -9.00
C ASP A 158 28.70 19.83 -9.41
N ARG A 159 27.83 19.46 -8.48
CA ARG A 159 26.61 18.73 -8.84
C ARG A 159 25.63 19.63 -9.57
N PRO A 160 25.06 19.18 -10.69
CA PRO A 160 24.10 19.97 -11.43
C PRO A 160 22.80 20.18 -10.64
N VAL A 161 22.15 21.30 -10.90
CA VAL A 161 20.83 21.63 -10.35
C VAL A 161 19.74 21.10 -11.28
N LEU A 162 18.64 20.63 -10.72
CA LEU A 162 17.48 20.19 -11.49
C LEU A 162 16.74 21.42 -12.07
N SER A 163 16.81 21.60 -13.39
CA SER A 163 16.08 22.65 -14.10
C SER A 163 14.62 22.25 -14.35
N SER A 164 14.43 21.09 -14.95
CA SER A 164 13.10 20.53 -15.21
C SER A 164 13.15 19.01 -15.27
N PHE A 165 11.97 18.39 -15.12
CA PHE A 165 11.83 16.98 -15.42
C PHE A 165 10.59 16.71 -16.27
N LYS A 166 10.63 15.63 -17.05
CA LYS A 166 9.55 15.19 -17.93
C LYS A 166 9.41 13.68 -17.90
N PHE A 167 8.23 13.21 -18.23
CA PHE A 167 7.96 11.80 -18.43
C PHE A 167 7.76 11.48 -19.91
N LYS A 168 8.27 10.34 -20.35
CA LYS A 168 8.04 9.77 -21.68
C LYS A 168 7.48 8.35 -21.52
N GLY A 169 6.52 7.94 -22.36
CA GLY A 169 5.90 6.61 -22.29
C GLY A 169 4.67 6.51 -21.37
N ILE A 170 4.25 7.62 -20.74
CA ILE A 170 3.05 7.68 -19.91
C ILE A 170 2.08 8.75 -20.40
N SER A 171 0.79 8.67 -19.99
CA SER A 171 -0.20 9.69 -20.28
C SER A 171 0.00 10.95 -19.44
N LYS A 172 -0.56 12.08 -19.89
CA LYS A 172 -0.48 13.35 -19.15
C LYS A 172 -1.10 13.22 -17.75
N SER A 173 -2.27 12.59 -17.63
CA SER A 173 -2.93 12.36 -16.33
C SER A 173 -2.08 11.52 -15.38
N GLU A 174 -1.39 10.48 -15.89
CA GLU A 174 -0.47 9.67 -15.06
C GLU A 174 0.75 10.50 -14.60
N GLY A 175 1.24 11.41 -15.45
CA GLY A 175 2.31 12.32 -15.08
C GLY A 175 1.88 13.34 -14.02
N ASP A 176 0.66 13.87 -14.14
CA ASP A 176 0.08 14.80 -13.15
C ASP A 176 -0.11 14.12 -11.79
N ASP A 177 -0.54 12.85 -11.76
CA ASP A 177 -0.67 12.02 -10.54
C ASP A 177 0.70 11.70 -9.90
N LEU A 178 1.75 11.52 -10.72
CA LEU A 178 3.10 11.16 -10.27
C LEU A 178 3.89 12.36 -9.73
N THR A 179 3.75 13.51 -10.35
CA THR A 179 4.52 14.72 -10.03
C THR A 179 4.53 15.07 -8.53
N PRO A 180 3.39 15.09 -7.80
CA PRO A 180 3.39 15.38 -6.37
C PRO A 180 4.06 14.30 -5.54
N LYS A 181 4.03 13.04 -5.99
CA LYS A 181 4.62 11.89 -5.27
C LYS A 181 6.14 11.86 -5.34
N LEU A 182 6.72 12.38 -6.41
CA LEU A 182 8.18 12.47 -6.57
C LEU A 182 8.81 13.53 -5.67
N GLY A 183 8.05 14.53 -5.21
CA GLY A 183 8.58 15.64 -4.40
C GLY A 183 9.53 16.58 -5.15
N LEU A 184 9.84 16.31 -6.42
CA LEU A 184 10.78 17.06 -7.23
C LEU A 184 10.25 18.46 -7.59
N ALA A 185 8.94 18.62 -7.68
CA ALA A 185 8.30 19.88 -8.05
C ALA A 185 8.49 20.99 -7.00
N LYS A 186 8.65 20.63 -5.72
CA LYS A 186 8.87 21.57 -4.61
C LYS A 186 10.32 22.08 -4.52
N ASN A 187 11.26 21.36 -5.12
CA ASN A 187 12.71 21.59 -4.97
C ASN A 187 13.40 21.81 -6.31
N ARG A 188 12.93 22.79 -7.10
CA ARG A 188 13.57 23.16 -8.38
C ARG A 188 15.04 23.61 -8.24
N THR A 189 15.51 23.84 -7.02
CA THR A 189 16.90 24.16 -6.71
C THR A 189 17.66 22.96 -6.14
N SER A 190 17.04 21.79 -6.10
CA SER A 190 17.70 20.59 -5.60
C SER A 190 18.81 20.12 -6.54
N ARG A 191 19.95 19.79 -5.97
CA ARG A 191 21.03 19.17 -6.73
C ARG A 191 20.70 17.74 -7.09
N VAL A 192 21.02 17.36 -8.31
CA VAL A 192 20.76 16.03 -8.83
C VAL A 192 21.80 15.07 -8.27
N THR A 193 21.35 14.13 -7.45
CA THR A 193 22.17 13.06 -6.89
C THR A 193 21.72 11.71 -7.45
N GLU A 194 22.59 10.71 -7.45
CA GLU A 194 22.21 9.35 -7.83
C GLU A 194 21.09 8.79 -6.93
N SER A 195 21.16 9.08 -5.63
CA SER A 195 20.11 8.70 -4.69
C SER A 195 18.74 9.30 -5.05
N LEU A 196 18.70 10.55 -5.49
CA LEU A 196 17.46 11.21 -5.94
C LEU A 196 16.88 10.49 -7.17
N LYS A 197 17.72 10.11 -8.15
CA LYS A 197 17.29 9.37 -9.34
C LYS A 197 16.75 8.00 -8.98
N ILE A 198 17.48 7.23 -8.16
CA ILE A 198 17.07 5.91 -7.69
C ILE A 198 15.72 5.99 -6.96
N THR A 199 15.58 6.94 -6.03
CA THR A 199 14.33 7.16 -5.29
C THR A 199 13.18 7.52 -6.24
N ALA A 200 13.41 8.37 -7.22
CA ALA A 200 12.41 8.73 -8.22
C ALA A 200 11.98 7.52 -9.06
N VAL A 201 12.94 6.72 -9.51
CA VAL A 201 12.68 5.47 -10.26
C VAL A 201 11.85 4.51 -9.42
N ASP A 202 12.17 4.33 -8.14
CA ASP A 202 11.42 3.45 -7.24
C ASP A 202 9.98 3.94 -7.01
N VAL A 203 9.78 5.24 -6.85
CA VAL A 203 8.44 5.84 -6.72
C VAL A 203 7.63 5.61 -8.00
N ILE A 204 8.25 5.82 -9.18
CA ILE A 204 7.59 5.58 -10.47
C ILE A 204 7.23 4.10 -10.63
N LYS A 205 8.16 3.18 -10.35
CA LYS A 205 7.92 1.73 -10.40
C LYS A 205 6.78 1.32 -9.46
N LYS A 206 6.81 1.75 -8.20
CA LYS A 206 5.74 1.47 -7.22
C LYS A 206 4.38 1.96 -7.68
N PHE A 207 4.30 3.18 -8.22
CA PHE A 207 3.06 3.74 -8.74
C PHE A 207 2.44 2.89 -9.86
N PHE A 208 3.24 2.40 -10.80
CA PHE A 208 2.73 1.57 -11.89
C PHE A 208 2.46 0.13 -11.46
N VAL A 209 3.24 -0.41 -10.51
CA VAL A 209 2.95 -1.72 -9.90
C VAL A 209 1.58 -1.70 -9.20
N GLU A 210 1.25 -0.63 -8.46
CA GLU A 210 -0.08 -0.44 -7.87
C GLU A 210 -1.20 -0.35 -8.91
N LYS A 211 -0.90 0.16 -10.10
CA LYS A 211 -1.82 0.19 -11.25
C LYS A 211 -1.90 -1.15 -12.03
N GLY A 212 -1.16 -2.18 -11.61
CA GLY A 212 -1.17 -3.53 -12.16
C GLY A 212 -0.13 -3.80 -13.27
N PHE A 213 0.88 -2.95 -13.42
CA PHE A 213 2.00 -3.16 -14.32
C PHE A 213 3.19 -3.72 -13.55
N ARG A 214 3.36 -5.05 -13.52
CA ARG A 214 4.41 -5.70 -12.72
C ARG A 214 5.83 -5.46 -13.24
N ASN A 215 5.98 -5.42 -14.56
CA ASN A 215 7.28 -5.40 -15.24
C ASN A 215 7.59 -4.00 -15.79
N VAL A 216 7.46 -2.97 -14.95
CA VAL A 216 7.78 -1.59 -15.35
C VAL A 216 9.27 -1.40 -15.38
N ASP A 217 9.78 -0.92 -16.51
CA ASP A 217 11.14 -0.46 -16.63
C ASP A 217 11.18 1.06 -16.74
N VAL A 218 12.17 1.68 -16.08
CA VAL A 218 12.32 3.13 -16.02
C VAL A 218 13.78 3.49 -16.26
N GLU A 219 14.04 4.17 -17.35
CA GLU A 219 15.34 4.73 -17.68
C GLU A 219 15.38 6.22 -17.36
N VAL A 220 16.52 6.69 -16.89
CA VAL A 220 16.73 8.10 -16.55
C VAL A 220 17.72 8.71 -17.53
N ASN A 221 17.24 9.62 -18.36
CA ASN A 221 18.07 10.32 -19.32
C ASN A 221 18.29 11.76 -18.85
N GLU A 222 19.55 12.17 -18.75
CA GLU A 222 19.96 13.51 -18.39
C GLU A 222 20.43 14.28 -19.62
N THR A 223 20.00 15.53 -19.71
CA THR A 223 20.45 16.46 -20.75
C THR A 223 20.81 17.78 -20.10
N LYS A 224 21.93 18.36 -20.50
CA LYS A 224 22.33 19.69 -20.02
C LYS A 224 21.30 20.74 -20.44
N ASP A 225 21.00 21.68 -19.55
CA ASP A 225 20.16 22.82 -19.85
C ASP A 225 21.05 23.95 -20.40
N ASN A 226 20.86 24.30 -21.67
CA ASN A 226 21.64 25.36 -22.32
C ASN A 226 21.29 26.79 -21.82
N LYS A 227 20.24 26.93 -21.02
CA LYS A 227 19.75 28.22 -20.52
C LYS A 227 20.25 28.59 -19.12
N ALA A 228 20.76 27.63 -18.39
CA ALA A 228 21.23 27.82 -17.01
C ALA A 228 22.58 27.13 -16.80
N THR A 229 23.47 27.83 -16.10
CA THR A 229 24.81 27.30 -15.77
C THR A 229 24.68 26.16 -14.80
N ASN A 230 25.35 25.04 -15.08
CA ASN A 230 25.35 23.81 -14.24
C ASN A 230 23.94 23.27 -13.90
N ALA A 231 23.03 23.28 -14.90
CA ALA A 231 21.68 22.77 -14.75
C ALA A 231 21.41 21.59 -15.71
N VAL A 232 20.58 20.64 -15.28
CA VAL A 232 20.18 19.49 -16.09
C VAL A 232 18.68 19.31 -16.13
N ASN A 233 18.21 18.81 -17.25
CA ASN A 233 16.83 18.35 -17.44
C ASN A 233 16.84 16.82 -17.35
N ILE A 234 15.92 16.26 -16.56
CA ILE A 234 15.76 14.82 -16.41
C ILE A 234 14.54 14.35 -17.19
N VAL A 235 14.71 13.31 -18.00
CA VAL A 235 13.63 12.64 -18.72
C VAL A 235 13.52 11.21 -18.20
N PHE A 236 12.42 10.90 -17.51
CA PHE A 236 12.08 9.55 -17.11
C PHE A 236 11.37 8.85 -18.26
N VAL A 237 12.04 7.89 -18.89
CA VAL A 237 11.46 7.06 -19.95
C VAL A 237 10.87 5.81 -19.30
N VAL A 238 9.54 5.75 -19.27
CA VAL A 238 8.80 4.68 -18.59
C VAL A 238 8.27 3.71 -19.61
N ASN A 239 8.74 2.48 -19.57
CA ASN A 239 8.18 1.36 -20.31
C ASN A 239 7.29 0.55 -19.36
N LYS A 240 5.97 0.70 -19.51
CA LYS A 240 5.00 0.03 -18.62
C LYS A 240 4.87 -1.46 -18.89
N ASN A 241 5.28 -1.94 -20.06
CA ASN A 241 4.97 -3.31 -20.50
C ASN A 241 3.47 -3.64 -20.40
N GLY A 242 3.11 -4.91 -20.46
CA GLY A 242 1.72 -5.36 -20.33
C GLY A 242 1.23 -5.37 -18.88
N LYS A 243 -0.07 -5.12 -18.69
CA LYS A 243 -0.70 -5.39 -17.39
C LYS A 243 -0.75 -6.88 -17.13
N VAL A 244 -0.30 -7.28 -15.96
CA VAL A 244 -0.43 -8.67 -15.52
C VAL A 244 -1.83 -8.88 -14.95
N ARG A 245 -2.53 -9.89 -15.45
CA ARG A 245 -3.88 -10.26 -15.03
C ARG A 245 -3.88 -11.65 -14.43
N VAL A 246 -4.62 -11.82 -13.34
CA VAL A 246 -4.83 -13.15 -12.75
C VAL A 246 -5.76 -13.95 -13.67
N ASN A 247 -5.28 -15.06 -14.14
CA ASN A 247 -6.03 -15.99 -14.98
C ASN A 247 -6.89 -16.89 -14.09
N ASP A 248 -6.28 -17.71 -13.24
CA ASP A 248 -6.94 -18.57 -12.30
C ASP A 248 -6.27 -18.55 -10.93
N ILE A 249 -7.05 -18.93 -9.89
CA ILE A 249 -6.58 -19.07 -8.52
C ILE A 249 -6.88 -20.49 -8.08
N PHE A 250 -5.86 -21.21 -7.64
CA PHE A 250 -5.93 -22.60 -7.20
C PHE A 250 -5.62 -22.71 -5.71
N PHE A 251 -6.34 -23.61 -5.04
CA PHE A 251 -6.11 -23.95 -3.65
C PHE A 251 -5.79 -25.44 -3.51
N ALA A 252 -4.92 -25.77 -2.58
CA ALA A 252 -4.61 -27.14 -2.18
C ALA A 252 -4.59 -27.25 -0.66
N GLY A 253 -5.01 -28.42 -0.11
CA GLY A 253 -5.06 -28.65 1.32
C GLY A 253 -6.28 -28.06 2.04
N ASN A 254 -7.26 -27.54 1.29
CA ASN A 254 -8.54 -27.07 1.82
C ASN A 254 -9.58 -28.20 1.72
N GLU A 255 -9.78 -28.93 2.81
CA GLU A 255 -10.73 -30.05 2.89
C GLU A 255 -12.12 -29.59 3.38
N SER A 256 -12.15 -28.70 4.37
CA SER A 256 -13.37 -28.21 5.03
C SER A 256 -14.03 -27.03 4.31
N VAL A 257 -13.26 -26.27 3.54
CA VAL A 257 -13.73 -25.03 2.88
C VAL A 257 -13.54 -25.15 1.38
N THR A 258 -14.62 -24.93 0.62
CA THR A 258 -14.59 -24.98 -0.85
C THR A 258 -13.80 -23.84 -1.46
N ASP A 259 -13.13 -24.07 -2.59
CA ASP A 259 -12.39 -23.08 -3.36
C ASP A 259 -13.21 -21.82 -3.66
N LEU A 260 -14.50 -22.00 -3.98
CA LEU A 260 -15.40 -20.88 -4.26
C LEU A 260 -15.55 -19.93 -3.06
N ARG A 261 -15.60 -20.46 -1.83
CA ARG A 261 -15.67 -19.66 -0.61
C ARG A 261 -14.36 -18.93 -0.37
N LEU A 262 -13.23 -19.58 -0.59
CA LEU A 262 -11.90 -18.99 -0.47
C LEU A 262 -11.69 -17.88 -1.51
N LYS A 263 -12.05 -18.12 -2.77
CA LYS A 263 -12.00 -17.09 -3.84
C LYS A 263 -12.83 -15.84 -3.51
N LYS A 264 -13.95 -15.98 -2.79
CA LYS A 264 -14.77 -14.85 -2.32
C LYS A 264 -14.06 -13.98 -1.28
N GLN A 265 -13.16 -14.54 -0.49
CA GLN A 265 -12.38 -13.80 0.50
C GLN A 265 -11.27 -12.97 -0.16
N MET A 266 -10.77 -13.41 -1.31
CA MET A 266 -9.75 -12.69 -2.09
C MET A 266 -10.38 -11.50 -2.85
N LYS A 267 -10.64 -10.42 -2.14
CA LYS A 267 -11.32 -9.23 -2.68
C LYS A 267 -10.42 -8.39 -3.59
N GLY A 268 -9.13 -8.36 -3.31
CA GLY A 268 -8.11 -7.60 -4.05
C GLY A 268 -7.58 -8.33 -5.27
N THR A 269 -7.52 -9.68 -5.20
CA THR A 269 -7.01 -10.55 -6.26
C THR A 269 -8.16 -11.36 -6.84
N LYS A 270 -8.61 -10.99 -8.03
CA LYS A 270 -9.75 -11.63 -8.70
C LYS A 270 -9.34 -12.21 -10.04
N GLU A 271 -9.93 -13.33 -10.38
CA GLU A 271 -9.74 -13.98 -11.68
C GLU A 271 -10.28 -13.16 -12.83
N LYS A 272 -9.66 -13.26 -14.00
CA LYS A 272 -10.02 -12.56 -15.23
C LYS A 272 -11.45 -12.90 -15.67
N SER A 273 -12.21 -11.88 -16.06
CA SER A 273 -13.51 -12.08 -16.70
C SER A 273 -13.31 -12.80 -18.01
N ARG A 274 -13.95 -13.95 -18.17
CA ARG A 274 -13.91 -14.72 -19.41
C ARG A 274 -15.16 -15.60 -19.55
N PHE A 275 -15.49 -15.84 -20.79
CA PHE A 275 -16.40 -16.90 -21.19
C PHE A 275 -15.56 -17.97 -21.90
N THR A 276 -15.48 -19.16 -21.35
CA THR A 276 -14.72 -20.27 -21.93
C THR A 276 -15.64 -21.47 -22.07
N LEU A 277 -15.71 -22.00 -23.29
CA LEU A 277 -16.34 -23.27 -23.59
C LEU A 277 -15.25 -24.34 -23.52
N PHE A 278 -15.52 -25.43 -22.83
CA PHE A 278 -14.58 -26.54 -22.61
C PHE A 278 -13.20 -26.02 -22.14
N PRO A 279 -13.09 -25.45 -20.93
CA PRO A 279 -11.83 -25.00 -20.40
C PRO A 279 -10.85 -26.18 -20.36
N ALA A 280 -9.57 -25.90 -20.65
CA ALA A 280 -8.51 -26.88 -20.46
C ALA A 280 -8.45 -27.35 -19.00
N GLU A 281 -7.99 -28.56 -18.75
CA GLU A 281 -7.81 -29.08 -17.41
C GLU A 281 -6.96 -28.13 -16.58
N ASP A 282 -7.42 -27.86 -15.36
CA ASP A 282 -6.73 -26.95 -14.45
C ASP A 282 -5.49 -27.63 -13.87
N HIS A 283 -4.31 -27.10 -14.14
CA HIS A 283 -3.06 -27.60 -13.59
C HIS A 283 -2.75 -26.88 -12.28
N ASN A 284 -3.14 -27.49 -11.15
CA ASN A 284 -2.72 -27.03 -9.84
C ASN A 284 -1.31 -27.56 -9.54
N VAL A 285 -0.34 -26.67 -9.35
CA VAL A 285 1.07 -27.04 -9.08
C VAL A 285 1.22 -27.85 -7.78
N TYR A 286 0.33 -27.61 -6.80
CA TYR A 286 0.41 -28.26 -5.49
C TYR A 286 -0.47 -29.51 -5.35
N ASP A 287 -1.42 -29.71 -6.25
CA ASP A 287 -2.31 -30.87 -6.21
C ASP A 287 -2.76 -31.24 -7.63
N THR A 288 -2.07 -32.21 -8.20
CA THR A 288 -2.37 -32.74 -9.55
C THR A 288 -3.51 -33.77 -9.54
N THR A 289 -3.96 -34.20 -8.36
CA THR A 289 -4.99 -35.25 -8.21
C THR A 289 -6.38 -34.69 -7.96
N LYS A 290 -6.46 -33.43 -7.52
CA LYS A 290 -7.73 -32.76 -7.24
C LYS A 290 -8.40 -32.35 -8.55
N SER A 291 -9.19 -33.26 -9.11
CA SER A 291 -10.19 -32.90 -10.11
C SER A 291 -11.29 -32.10 -9.38
N ASN A 292 -11.35 -30.78 -9.58
CA ASN A 292 -12.39 -29.92 -9.00
C ASN A 292 -13.79 -30.16 -9.65
N HIS A 293 -13.99 -31.31 -10.27
CA HIS A 293 -15.17 -31.61 -11.02
C HIS A 293 -16.05 -32.59 -10.27
N ILE A 294 -17.09 -32.05 -9.63
CA ILE A 294 -18.19 -32.86 -9.15
C ILE A 294 -18.96 -33.33 -10.39
N THR A 295 -19.03 -34.63 -10.62
CA THR A 295 -19.82 -35.18 -11.72
C THR A 295 -21.31 -34.87 -11.48
N PHE A 296 -22.09 -34.70 -12.56
CA PHE A 296 -23.54 -34.48 -12.43
C PHE A 296 -24.24 -35.58 -11.63
N HIS A 297 -23.76 -36.82 -11.74
CA HIS A 297 -24.28 -37.95 -11.01
C HIS A 297 -24.02 -37.85 -9.49
N GLU A 298 -22.82 -37.48 -9.09
CA GLU A 298 -22.48 -37.22 -7.69
C GLU A 298 -23.29 -36.06 -7.12
N TYR A 299 -23.42 -34.98 -7.91
CA TYR A 299 -24.20 -33.82 -7.51
C TYR A 299 -25.67 -34.18 -7.24
N MET A 300 -26.30 -34.95 -8.13
CA MET A 300 -27.70 -35.39 -7.98
C MET A 300 -27.86 -36.39 -6.83
N ARG A 301 -26.89 -37.27 -6.64
CA ARG A 301 -26.89 -38.22 -5.52
C ARG A 301 -26.85 -37.50 -4.16
N ASP A 302 -26.01 -36.46 -4.03
CA ASP A 302 -25.76 -35.79 -2.76
C ASP A 302 -26.80 -34.71 -2.46
N ASN A 303 -27.44 -34.11 -3.46
CA ASN A 303 -28.35 -32.99 -3.27
C ASN A 303 -29.81 -33.27 -3.69
N GLY A 304 -30.07 -34.28 -4.51
CA GLY A 304 -31.42 -34.68 -4.94
C GLY A 304 -32.15 -33.69 -5.86
N TYR A 305 -31.71 -32.42 -5.93
CA TYR A 305 -32.32 -31.37 -6.78
C TYR A 305 -31.30 -30.29 -7.16
N LEU A 306 -31.60 -29.51 -8.23
CA LEU A 306 -30.73 -28.46 -8.75
C LEU A 306 -30.80 -27.19 -7.89
N ILE A 307 -29.69 -26.85 -7.25
CA ILE A 307 -29.52 -25.59 -6.53
C ILE A 307 -28.71 -24.60 -7.43
N PRO A 308 -29.18 -23.37 -7.68
CA PRO A 308 -28.52 -22.44 -8.60
C PRO A 308 -27.05 -22.17 -8.30
N SER A 309 -26.68 -22.11 -7.01
CA SER A 309 -25.29 -21.89 -6.59
C SER A 309 -24.38 -23.08 -6.90
N LYS A 310 -24.87 -24.31 -6.79
CA LYS A 310 -24.14 -25.55 -7.04
C LYS A 310 -24.21 -26.00 -8.50
N THR A 311 -25.25 -25.63 -9.23
CA THR A 311 -25.34 -25.87 -10.67
C THR A 311 -24.18 -25.24 -11.43
N LYS A 312 -23.65 -24.12 -10.92
CA LYS A 312 -22.45 -23.48 -11.46
C LYS A 312 -21.23 -24.40 -11.34
N GLU A 313 -21.05 -25.10 -10.24
CA GLU A 313 -19.92 -26.02 -9.99
C GLU A 313 -19.95 -27.20 -10.97
N VAL A 314 -21.15 -27.74 -11.26
CA VAL A 314 -21.34 -28.81 -12.24
C VAL A 314 -21.12 -28.36 -13.67
N LEU A 315 -21.43 -27.10 -13.99
CA LEU A 315 -21.27 -26.52 -15.33
C LEU A 315 -19.86 -26.00 -15.59
N ASP A 316 -19.08 -25.71 -14.56
CA ASP A 316 -17.75 -25.10 -14.68
C ASP A 316 -16.76 -25.90 -15.57
N PRO A 317 -16.77 -27.26 -15.62
CA PRO A 317 -15.99 -28.04 -16.58
C PRO A 317 -16.37 -27.84 -18.04
N PHE A 318 -17.63 -27.50 -18.31
CA PHE A 318 -18.14 -27.37 -19.66
C PHE A 318 -18.23 -25.92 -20.10
N VAL A 319 -18.63 -25.03 -19.18
CA VAL A 319 -18.84 -23.61 -19.44
C VAL A 319 -18.41 -22.78 -18.25
N ARG A 320 -17.31 -22.08 -18.39
CA ARG A 320 -16.78 -21.21 -17.33
C ARG A 320 -17.19 -19.75 -17.61
N PHE A 321 -18.00 -19.19 -16.70
CA PHE A 321 -18.58 -17.86 -16.83
C PHE A 321 -18.10 -16.96 -15.67
N LYS A 322 -17.25 -15.96 -15.99
CA LYS A 322 -16.74 -14.98 -15.00
C LYS A 322 -16.99 -13.57 -15.53
N PHE A 323 -17.87 -12.81 -14.85
CA PHE A 323 -18.24 -11.44 -15.25
C PHE A 323 -17.55 -10.37 -14.39
N LEU A 324 -17.28 -9.21 -15.03
CA LEU A 324 -16.98 -7.93 -14.40
C LEU A 324 -15.85 -7.95 -13.35
N SER A 325 -14.76 -8.65 -13.61
CA SER A 325 -13.62 -8.64 -12.71
C SER A 325 -12.46 -7.84 -13.32
N SER A 326 -11.86 -6.95 -12.55
CA SER A 326 -10.71 -6.15 -13.02
C SER A 326 -9.41 -6.95 -13.11
N ALA A 327 -9.35 -8.15 -12.53
CA ALA A 327 -8.30 -9.18 -12.62
C ALA A 327 -6.82 -8.69 -12.59
N LYS A 328 -6.57 -7.44 -12.21
CA LYS A 328 -5.20 -6.91 -12.13
C LYS A 328 -4.51 -7.50 -10.92
N PHE A 329 -3.34 -8.07 -11.11
CA PHE A 329 -2.52 -8.53 -10.00
C PHE A 329 -1.85 -7.34 -9.32
N ASN A 330 -2.00 -7.26 -8.00
CA ASN A 330 -1.32 -6.29 -7.15
C ASN A 330 -0.79 -7.04 -5.92
N GLU A 331 0.51 -7.02 -5.73
CA GLU A 331 1.18 -7.80 -4.69
C GLU A 331 0.75 -7.39 -3.27
N LYS A 332 0.58 -6.10 -3.02
CA LYS A 332 0.09 -5.60 -1.73
C LYS A 332 -1.31 -6.13 -1.42
N LYS A 333 -2.22 -6.06 -2.40
CA LYS A 333 -3.58 -6.59 -2.24
C LYS A 333 -3.61 -8.10 -2.10
N TYR A 334 -2.69 -8.79 -2.76
CA TYR A 334 -2.54 -10.23 -2.61
C TYR A 334 -2.10 -10.62 -1.20
N LEU A 335 -1.18 -9.85 -0.58
CA LEU A 335 -0.82 -10.04 0.82
C LEU A 335 -2.00 -9.78 1.78
N GLU A 336 -2.80 -8.74 1.51
CA GLU A 336 -4.03 -8.45 2.25
C GLU A 336 -5.06 -9.59 2.12
N ASP A 337 -5.19 -10.15 0.91
CA ASP A 337 -6.07 -11.29 0.64
C ASP A 337 -5.61 -12.56 1.35
N LYS A 338 -4.30 -12.83 1.44
CA LYS A 338 -3.76 -13.96 2.23
C LYS A 338 -4.13 -13.83 3.71
N ASN A 339 -4.03 -12.64 4.27
CA ASN A 339 -4.47 -12.38 5.65
C ASN A 339 -5.98 -12.56 5.81
N SER A 340 -6.76 -12.14 4.81
CA SER A 340 -8.22 -12.32 4.79
C SER A 340 -8.62 -13.80 4.74
N LEU A 341 -7.87 -14.63 4.02
CA LEU A 341 -8.06 -16.08 4.01
C LEU A 341 -7.84 -16.71 5.38
N LEU A 342 -6.74 -16.36 6.05
CA LEU A 342 -6.44 -16.85 7.40
C LEU A 342 -7.48 -16.36 8.42
N SER A 343 -7.87 -15.09 8.37
CA SER A 343 -8.94 -14.55 9.21
C SER A 343 -10.27 -15.28 8.99
N TYR A 344 -10.57 -15.64 7.74
CA TYR A 344 -11.76 -16.41 7.43
C TYR A 344 -11.71 -17.82 8.04
N TYR A 345 -10.58 -18.53 7.92
CA TYR A 345 -10.40 -19.82 8.57
C TYR A 345 -10.50 -19.71 10.08
N ASN A 346 -9.87 -18.70 10.68
CA ASN A 346 -9.98 -18.44 12.12
C ASN A 346 -11.43 -18.19 12.55
N SER A 347 -12.24 -17.52 11.71
CA SER A 347 -13.66 -17.28 11.99
C SER A 347 -14.51 -18.56 11.96
N LEU A 348 -14.02 -19.61 11.31
CA LEU A 348 -14.65 -20.93 11.26
C LEU A 348 -14.13 -21.90 12.34
N GLY A 349 -13.22 -21.45 13.20
CA GLY A 349 -12.64 -22.23 14.28
C GLY A 349 -11.28 -22.87 13.98
N PHE A 350 -10.74 -22.67 12.78
CA PHE A 350 -9.44 -23.22 12.41
C PHE A 350 -8.32 -22.27 12.84
N ARG A 351 -7.97 -22.32 14.12
CA ARG A 351 -6.96 -21.45 14.74
C ARG A 351 -5.58 -21.60 14.12
N ASP A 352 -5.19 -22.83 13.84
CA ASP A 352 -3.86 -23.18 13.35
C ASP A 352 -3.78 -23.20 11.82
N ALA A 353 -4.80 -22.64 11.15
CA ALA A 353 -4.79 -22.53 9.70
C ALA A 353 -3.60 -21.67 9.23
N ALA A 354 -2.85 -22.21 8.29
CA ALA A 354 -1.66 -21.56 7.76
C ALA A 354 -1.55 -21.70 6.24
N ILE A 355 -0.96 -20.72 5.59
CA ILE A 355 -0.52 -20.82 4.20
C ILE A 355 0.89 -21.40 4.22
N ILE A 356 1.03 -22.66 3.78
CA ILE A 356 2.31 -23.37 3.76
C ILE A 356 3.20 -22.89 2.63
N ALA A 357 2.60 -22.66 1.46
CA ALA A 357 3.31 -22.19 0.28
C ALA A 357 2.35 -21.43 -0.63
N ASP A 358 2.87 -20.44 -1.34
CA ASP A 358 2.17 -19.77 -2.40
C ASP A 358 3.10 -19.50 -3.57
N THR A 359 2.59 -19.64 -4.77
CA THR A 359 3.35 -19.45 -6.01
C THR A 359 2.51 -18.73 -7.04
N THR A 360 3.17 -17.89 -7.82
CA THR A 360 2.59 -17.24 -8.99
C THR A 360 3.37 -17.64 -10.22
N TYR A 361 2.69 -18.24 -11.21
CA TYR A 361 3.29 -18.73 -12.44
C TYR A 361 2.45 -18.33 -13.66
N GLY A 362 3.02 -18.37 -14.84
CA GLY A 362 2.31 -18.06 -16.09
C GLY A 362 3.15 -17.29 -17.09
N ASP A 363 2.58 -17.08 -18.27
CA ASP A 363 3.20 -16.40 -19.39
C ASP A 363 2.94 -14.90 -19.42
N LYS A 364 3.62 -14.22 -20.36
CA LYS A 364 3.59 -12.76 -20.58
C LYS A 364 2.16 -12.18 -20.53
N GLY A 365 1.75 -11.69 -19.35
CA GLY A 365 0.50 -10.95 -19.14
C GLY A 365 -0.64 -11.73 -18.47
N ASN A 366 -0.56 -13.06 -18.35
CA ASN A 366 -1.50 -13.88 -17.58
C ASN A 366 -0.74 -14.61 -16.46
N LEU A 367 -1.27 -14.55 -15.26
CA LEU A 367 -0.69 -15.10 -14.05
C LEU A 367 -1.68 -16.05 -13.39
N ASP A 368 -1.26 -17.25 -13.10
CA ASP A 368 -1.98 -18.18 -12.25
C ASP A 368 -1.42 -18.10 -10.83
N VAL A 369 -2.30 -18.18 -9.85
CA VAL A 369 -1.95 -18.13 -8.43
C VAL A 369 -2.30 -19.47 -7.80
N ALA A 370 -1.32 -20.15 -7.21
CA ALA A 370 -1.56 -21.37 -6.45
C ALA A 370 -1.21 -21.13 -4.98
N ILE A 371 -2.11 -21.54 -4.08
CA ILE A 371 -1.97 -21.39 -2.63
C ILE A 371 -2.15 -22.74 -1.98
N LYS A 372 -1.14 -23.20 -1.24
CA LYS A 372 -1.20 -24.40 -0.44
C LYS A 372 -1.50 -24.05 1.01
N LEU A 373 -2.61 -24.57 1.52
CA LEU A 373 -3.12 -24.32 2.86
C LEU A 373 -2.92 -25.57 3.75
N SER A 374 -2.85 -25.35 5.04
CA SER A 374 -3.10 -26.35 6.08
C SER A 374 -4.21 -25.81 6.95
N GLU A 375 -5.32 -26.52 7.06
CA GLU A 375 -6.47 -26.07 7.85
C GLU A 375 -6.25 -26.29 9.35
N GLY A 376 -5.53 -27.35 9.73
CA GLY A 376 -5.39 -27.77 11.12
C GLY A 376 -6.68 -28.32 11.71
N HIS A 377 -6.78 -28.32 13.04
CA HIS A 377 -7.97 -28.77 13.76
C HIS A 377 -8.96 -27.63 13.97
N ARG A 378 -10.23 -27.99 14.12
CA ARG A 378 -11.27 -27.03 14.43
C ARG A 378 -11.44 -26.91 15.94
N TYR A 379 -11.22 -25.72 16.48
CA TYR A 379 -11.27 -25.46 17.92
C TYR A 379 -12.62 -24.90 18.37
N TYR A 380 -12.91 -25.11 19.65
CA TYR A 380 -14.11 -24.66 20.34
C TYR A 380 -13.74 -23.92 21.62
N PHE A 381 -14.58 -22.99 22.05
CA PHE A 381 -14.42 -22.35 23.35
C PHE A 381 -14.65 -23.32 24.49
N GLY A 382 -13.72 -23.37 25.42
CA GLY A 382 -13.80 -24.11 26.67
C GLY A 382 -14.41 -23.28 27.79
N ASN A 383 -13.84 -23.38 28.97
CA ASN A 383 -14.24 -22.57 30.11
C ASN A 383 -13.68 -21.16 29.97
N ILE A 384 -14.52 -20.16 30.27
CA ILE A 384 -14.11 -18.75 30.29
C ILE A 384 -14.21 -18.29 31.73
N THR A 385 -13.09 -17.84 32.28
CA THR A 385 -12.98 -17.33 33.66
C THR A 385 -12.58 -15.87 33.66
N TRP A 386 -13.03 -15.14 34.64
CA TRP A 386 -12.77 -13.71 34.79
C TRP A 386 -11.82 -13.46 35.95
N LYS A 387 -10.92 -12.52 35.83
CA LYS A 387 -9.99 -12.12 36.89
C LYS A 387 -9.74 -10.62 36.89
N GLY A 388 -9.86 -10.01 38.08
CA GLY A 388 -9.62 -8.59 38.26
C GLY A 388 -10.85 -7.68 38.06
N ASN A 389 -12.02 -8.27 37.85
CA ASN A 389 -13.29 -7.55 37.71
C ASN A 389 -13.93 -7.33 39.09
N THR A 390 -13.72 -6.16 39.66
CA THR A 390 -14.31 -5.79 40.97
C THR A 390 -15.63 -5.04 40.82
N LYS A 391 -15.81 -4.31 39.72
CA LYS A 391 -16.99 -3.49 39.45
C LYS A 391 -18.18 -4.29 38.94
N TYR A 392 -17.97 -5.18 37.99
CA TYR A 392 -19.01 -5.98 37.35
C TYR A 392 -18.81 -7.46 37.64
N SER A 393 -19.90 -8.17 37.95
CA SER A 393 -19.87 -9.61 38.22
C SER A 393 -19.59 -10.42 36.96
N ASP A 394 -19.03 -11.61 37.13
CA ASP A 394 -18.77 -12.59 36.05
C ASP A 394 -20.02 -12.85 35.22
N SER A 395 -21.19 -12.88 35.86
CA SER A 395 -22.47 -13.11 35.18
C SER A 395 -22.81 -12.02 34.17
N ILE A 396 -22.59 -10.74 34.53
CA ILE A 396 -22.83 -9.59 33.65
C ILE A 396 -21.84 -9.60 32.48
N LEU A 397 -20.56 -9.81 32.78
CA LEU A 397 -19.51 -9.84 31.76
C LEU A 397 -19.73 -11.01 30.78
N SER A 398 -20.09 -12.19 31.29
CA SER A 398 -20.39 -13.36 30.46
C SER A 398 -21.64 -13.16 29.59
N LEU A 399 -22.65 -12.43 30.10
CA LEU A 399 -23.85 -12.11 29.31
C LEU A 399 -23.51 -11.20 28.13
N ILE A 400 -22.66 -10.17 28.34
CA ILE A 400 -22.24 -9.23 27.29
C ILE A 400 -21.31 -9.92 26.28
N LEU A 401 -20.40 -10.77 26.78
CA LEU A 401 -19.52 -11.58 25.94
C LEU A 401 -20.34 -12.45 24.99
N GLY A 402 -21.38 -13.10 25.49
CA GLY A 402 -22.30 -13.92 24.72
C GLY A 402 -21.68 -15.17 24.11
N ILE A 403 -20.46 -15.55 24.52
CA ILE A 403 -19.75 -16.75 24.09
C ILE A 403 -19.92 -17.84 25.15
N LYS A 404 -20.28 -19.04 24.73
CA LYS A 404 -20.52 -20.19 25.60
C LYS A 404 -19.51 -21.30 25.35
N LYS A 405 -19.31 -22.14 26.37
CA LYS A 405 -18.55 -23.37 26.21
C LYS A 405 -19.15 -24.23 25.10
N GLY A 406 -18.31 -24.70 24.17
CA GLY A 406 -18.71 -25.48 23.01
C GLY A 406 -19.03 -24.67 21.76
N ASP A 407 -19.08 -23.34 21.85
CA ASP A 407 -19.17 -22.51 20.65
C ASP A 407 -17.89 -22.63 19.81
N ILE A 408 -18.03 -22.44 18.50
CA ILE A 408 -16.88 -22.46 17.60
C ILE A 408 -15.91 -21.35 17.98
N TYR A 409 -14.65 -21.68 18.15
CA TYR A 409 -13.61 -20.70 18.45
C TYR A 409 -13.49 -19.65 17.35
N ASN A 410 -13.58 -18.38 17.74
CA ASN A 410 -13.42 -17.25 16.82
C ASN A 410 -12.76 -16.09 17.58
N ALA A 411 -11.46 -15.92 17.36
CA ALA A 411 -10.66 -14.90 18.01
C ALA A 411 -11.12 -13.47 17.66
N GLU A 412 -11.61 -13.25 16.45
CA GLU A 412 -12.12 -11.95 16.02
C GLU A 412 -13.39 -11.57 16.78
N THR A 413 -14.32 -12.52 16.91
CA THR A 413 -15.55 -12.32 17.69
C THR A 413 -15.22 -12.09 19.16
N LEU A 414 -14.31 -12.86 19.74
CA LEU A 414 -13.83 -12.65 21.11
C LEU A 414 -13.27 -11.23 21.29
N ASN A 415 -12.33 -10.83 20.46
CA ASN A 415 -11.70 -9.50 20.52
C ASN A 415 -12.72 -8.36 20.32
N LYS A 416 -13.69 -8.53 19.42
CA LYS A 416 -14.78 -7.57 19.21
C LYS A 416 -15.66 -7.45 20.45
N LYS A 417 -16.06 -8.55 21.08
CA LYS A 417 -16.88 -8.56 22.27
C LYS A 417 -16.16 -8.03 23.51
N LEU A 418 -14.85 -8.22 23.57
CA LEU A 418 -14.01 -7.61 24.61
C LEU A 418 -13.78 -6.11 24.38
N GLY A 419 -13.99 -5.60 23.16
CA GLY A 419 -13.74 -4.19 22.79
C GLY A 419 -12.28 -3.90 22.44
N LYS A 420 -11.47 -4.93 22.12
CA LYS A 420 -10.11 -4.75 21.56
C LYS A 420 -10.14 -4.19 20.13
N THR A 421 -11.19 -4.49 19.39
CA THR A 421 -11.47 -3.91 18.08
C THR A 421 -12.54 -2.83 18.28
N PRO A 422 -12.25 -1.55 17.97
CA PRO A 422 -13.21 -0.47 18.19
C PRO A 422 -14.54 -0.72 17.46
N ALA A 423 -15.63 -0.77 18.20
CA ALA A 423 -16.98 -0.82 17.63
C ALA A 423 -17.62 0.58 17.78
N PRO A 424 -18.09 1.18 16.66
CA PRO A 424 -18.69 2.53 16.72
C PRO A 424 -19.96 2.63 17.57
N GLU A 425 -20.66 1.50 17.74
CA GLU A 425 -21.96 1.47 18.44
C GLU A 425 -21.85 1.04 19.91
N GLY A 426 -20.63 0.72 20.39
CA GLY A 426 -20.45 0.17 21.73
C GLY A 426 -21.02 -1.25 21.88
N GLY A 427 -21.44 -1.61 23.09
CA GLY A 427 -22.03 -2.93 23.38
C GLY A 427 -20.98 -4.04 23.59
N ASP A 428 -19.74 -3.66 23.79
CA ASP A 428 -18.62 -4.50 24.19
C ASP A 428 -18.22 -4.22 25.65
N ILE A 429 -17.41 -5.09 26.23
CA ILE A 429 -17.00 -5.00 27.63
C ILE A 429 -16.16 -3.75 27.90
N SER A 430 -15.25 -3.38 27.00
CA SER A 430 -14.44 -2.18 27.17
C SER A 430 -15.30 -0.92 27.16
N SER A 431 -16.33 -0.86 26.31
CA SER A 431 -17.29 0.24 26.28
C SER A 431 -18.07 0.35 27.57
N LEU A 432 -18.52 -0.80 28.15
CA LEU A 432 -19.23 -0.80 29.44
C LEU A 432 -18.42 -0.12 30.56
N TYR A 433 -17.13 -0.45 30.65
CA TYR A 433 -16.25 0.16 31.65
C TYR A 433 -15.93 1.63 31.33
N GLN A 434 -15.65 1.94 30.07
CA GLN A 434 -15.33 3.31 29.65
C GLN A 434 -16.52 4.26 29.75
N ASP A 435 -17.76 3.77 29.63
CA ASP A 435 -18.96 4.56 29.85
C ASP A 435 -19.22 4.87 31.33
N ASP A 436 -18.63 4.09 32.24
CA ASP A 436 -18.66 4.35 33.70
C ASP A 436 -17.36 5.03 34.20
N GLY A 437 -16.60 5.66 33.33
CA GLY A 437 -15.43 6.46 33.68
C GLY A 437 -14.10 5.74 33.76
N TYR A 438 -14.04 4.43 33.53
CA TYR A 438 -12.79 3.66 33.61
C TYR A 438 -11.94 3.83 32.33
N LEU A 439 -11.40 5.02 32.12
CA LEU A 439 -10.61 5.34 30.91
C LEU A 439 -9.35 4.46 30.77
N PHE A 440 -8.75 4.08 31.88
CA PHE A 440 -7.52 3.27 31.93
C PHE A 440 -7.77 1.77 31.90
N PHE A 441 -9.01 1.37 31.66
CA PHE A 441 -9.41 -0.03 31.56
C PHE A 441 -8.59 -0.81 30.54
N ARG A 442 -8.13 -2.00 30.93
CA ARG A 442 -7.46 -2.95 30.05
C ARG A 442 -8.05 -4.34 30.23
N ILE A 443 -8.15 -5.06 29.13
CA ILE A 443 -8.68 -6.41 29.10
C ILE A 443 -7.85 -7.29 28.19
N ASP A 444 -7.39 -8.42 28.71
CA ASP A 444 -6.55 -9.37 27.99
C ASP A 444 -7.08 -10.79 28.13
N PRO A 445 -7.54 -11.43 27.04
CA PRO A 445 -7.85 -12.84 27.01
C PRO A 445 -6.55 -13.63 26.96
N VAL A 446 -6.35 -14.50 27.94
CA VAL A 446 -5.21 -15.40 28.04
C VAL A 446 -5.71 -16.83 27.88
N GLU A 447 -5.15 -17.55 26.93
CA GLU A 447 -5.40 -18.98 26.77
C GLU A 447 -4.68 -19.73 27.89
N THR A 448 -5.42 -20.46 28.73
CA THR A 448 -4.89 -21.17 29.90
C THR A 448 -4.64 -22.62 29.63
N ALA A 449 -5.47 -23.28 28.84
CA ALA A 449 -5.32 -24.67 28.46
C ALA A 449 -5.89 -24.92 27.07
N VAL A 450 -5.25 -25.83 26.34
CA VAL A 450 -5.73 -26.35 25.05
C VAL A 450 -5.76 -27.88 25.14
N TYR A 451 -6.92 -28.49 25.01
CA TYR A 451 -7.10 -29.93 25.10
C TYR A 451 -8.32 -30.36 24.30
N ASN A 452 -8.23 -31.52 23.62
CA ASN A 452 -9.33 -32.06 22.82
C ASN A 452 -10.06 -31.02 21.95
N ASP A 453 -9.28 -30.24 21.19
CA ASP A 453 -9.78 -29.17 20.34
C ASP A 453 -10.57 -28.05 21.07
N THR A 454 -10.41 -27.96 22.39
CA THR A 454 -11.08 -26.98 23.24
C THR A 454 -10.07 -26.06 23.88
N ILE A 455 -10.35 -24.76 23.90
CA ILE A 455 -9.46 -23.71 24.41
C ILE A 455 -10.12 -23.03 25.60
N ASP A 456 -9.54 -23.18 26.79
CA ASP A 456 -9.95 -22.45 27.98
C ASP A 456 -9.29 -21.07 28.05
N HIS A 457 -10.07 -20.07 28.46
CA HIS A 457 -9.61 -18.69 28.55
C HIS A 457 -9.74 -18.13 29.96
N GLU A 458 -8.72 -17.42 30.41
CA GLU A 458 -8.79 -16.51 31.55
C GLU A 458 -8.77 -15.06 31.02
N ILE A 459 -9.86 -14.35 31.21
CA ILE A 459 -9.95 -12.96 30.79
C ILE A 459 -9.50 -12.09 31.96
N ARG A 460 -8.34 -11.46 31.79
CA ARG A 460 -7.71 -10.60 32.79
C ARG A 460 -8.13 -9.17 32.57
N ILE A 461 -8.66 -8.57 33.61
CA ILE A 461 -9.12 -7.18 33.64
C ILE A 461 -8.26 -6.39 34.60
N VAL A 462 -7.89 -5.20 34.14
CA VAL A 462 -7.31 -4.15 34.97
C VAL A 462 -8.22 -2.95 34.84
N GLU A 463 -9.01 -2.69 35.87
CA GLU A 463 -10.04 -1.64 35.83
C GLU A 463 -9.43 -0.23 35.84
N GLY A 464 -8.39 -0.04 36.66
CA GLY A 464 -7.78 1.28 36.89
C GLY A 464 -8.71 2.24 37.66
N PRO A 465 -8.28 3.50 37.87
CA PRO A 465 -9.12 4.51 38.49
C PRO A 465 -10.16 5.06 37.51
N GLN A 466 -11.29 5.52 38.05
CA GLN A 466 -12.26 6.32 37.29
C GLN A 466 -11.69 7.69 36.99
N ALA A 467 -11.94 8.22 35.81
CA ALA A 467 -11.53 9.54 35.36
C ALA A 467 -12.76 10.47 35.23
N ASN A 468 -12.62 11.69 35.69
CA ASN A 468 -13.60 12.76 35.45
C ASN A 468 -13.09 13.68 34.34
N ILE A 469 -14.01 14.32 33.62
CA ILE A 469 -13.65 15.29 32.58
C ILE A 469 -13.11 16.55 33.28
N GLY A 470 -11.85 16.90 33.00
CA GLY A 470 -11.19 18.09 33.53
C GLY A 470 -11.56 19.32 32.70
N LYS A 471 -10.90 19.50 31.58
CA LYS A 471 -11.07 20.64 30.68
C LYS A 471 -11.64 20.17 29.33
N VAL A 472 -12.53 21.01 28.77
CA VAL A 472 -13.04 20.81 27.41
C VAL A 472 -12.69 22.01 26.54
N GLU A 473 -11.84 21.80 25.56
CA GLU A 473 -11.39 22.79 24.58
C GLU A 473 -12.00 22.52 23.20
N ILE A 474 -12.19 23.60 22.43
CA ILE A 474 -12.69 23.55 21.06
C ILE A 474 -11.68 24.30 20.18
N THR A 475 -11.31 23.72 19.06
CA THR A 475 -10.36 24.32 18.12
C THR A 475 -10.83 24.14 16.67
N GLY A 476 -10.48 25.10 15.79
CA GLY A 476 -10.82 25.02 14.36
C GLY A 476 -12.24 25.53 14.02
N ASN A 477 -12.84 26.34 14.90
CA ASN A 477 -14.12 26.98 14.69
C ASN A 477 -13.95 28.49 14.38
N ASP A 478 -13.39 28.81 13.24
CA ASP A 478 -13.02 30.18 12.87
C ASP A 478 -14.26 31.09 12.64
N LYS A 479 -15.33 30.54 12.08
CA LYS A 479 -16.60 31.24 11.80
C LYS A 479 -17.70 30.92 12.81
N THR A 480 -17.81 29.65 13.18
CA THR A 480 -18.87 29.16 14.05
C THR A 480 -18.63 29.59 15.51
N LYS A 481 -19.59 30.28 16.10
CA LYS A 481 -19.50 30.70 17.50
C LYS A 481 -19.40 29.51 18.44
N GLU A 482 -18.54 29.61 19.43
CA GLU A 482 -18.24 28.51 20.37
C GLU A 482 -19.49 27.99 21.10
N TYR A 483 -20.43 28.88 21.47
CA TYR A 483 -21.67 28.49 22.16
C TYR A 483 -22.56 27.56 21.34
N VAL A 484 -22.50 27.63 19.99
CA VAL A 484 -23.24 26.73 19.10
C VAL A 484 -22.70 25.30 19.21
N ILE A 485 -21.39 25.17 19.36
CA ILE A 485 -20.72 23.89 19.52
C ILE A 485 -20.96 23.35 20.93
N ARG A 486 -20.73 24.19 21.95
CA ARG A 486 -20.83 23.79 23.36
C ARG A 486 -22.19 23.21 23.75
N ARG A 487 -23.28 23.69 23.18
CA ARG A 487 -24.63 23.16 23.48
C ARG A 487 -24.83 21.71 22.96
N GLU A 488 -24.05 21.28 21.97
CA GLU A 488 -24.12 19.95 21.42
C GLU A 488 -23.13 18.97 22.09
N LEU A 489 -22.21 19.50 22.93
CA LEU A 489 -21.28 18.68 23.68
C LEU A 489 -21.98 17.94 24.81
N ARG A 490 -21.80 16.63 24.86
CA ARG A 490 -22.20 15.78 26.01
C ARG A 490 -21.06 15.60 27.01
N THR A 491 -19.88 16.09 26.64
CA THR A 491 -18.69 16.06 27.50
C THR A 491 -18.63 17.33 28.32
N VAL A 492 -19.05 17.26 29.58
CA VAL A 492 -19.14 18.40 30.49
C VAL A 492 -18.04 18.31 31.56
N PRO A 493 -17.28 19.40 31.81
CA PRO A 493 -16.28 19.40 32.87
C PRO A 493 -16.87 19.04 34.25
N GLY A 494 -16.17 18.17 34.98
CA GLY A 494 -16.61 17.67 36.29
C GLY A 494 -17.43 16.37 36.25
N GLU A 495 -18.03 16.02 35.12
CA GLU A 495 -18.73 14.75 34.95
C GLU A 495 -17.74 13.59 34.72
N LYS A 496 -18.22 12.37 34.91
CA LYS A 496 -17.45 11.17 34.62
C LYS A 496 -17.18 11.07 33.13
N PHE A 497 -16.00 10.56 32.77
CA PHE A 497 -15.70 10.23 31.39
C PHE A 497 -16.66 9.15 30.88
N SER A 498 -17.18 9.32 29.67
CA SER A 498 -18.00 8.34 28.97
C SER A 498 -17.61 8.28 27.51
N ARG A 499 -17.28 7.10 27.03
CA ARG A 499 -17.01 6.88 25.61
C ARG A 499 -18.25 7.11 24.75
N GLN A 500 -19.42 6.72 25.27
CA GLN A 500 -20.69 6.92 24.58
C GLN A 500 -20.95 8.42 24.36
N ASP A 501 -20.63 9.25 25.33
CA ASP A 501 -20.82 10.72 25.23
C ASP A 501 -19.86 11.36 24.22
N ILE A 502 -18.64 10.83 24.10
CA ILE A 502 -17.70 11.23 23.03
C ILE A 502 -18.29 10.90 21.66
N ILE A 503 -18.74 9.67 21.45
CA ILE A 503 -19.32 9.22 20.17
C ILE A 503 -20.59 10.00 19.84
N ARG A 504 -21.42 10.25 20.85
CA ARG A 504 -22.65 11.01 20.71
C ARG A 504 -22.38 12.46 20.33
N THR A 505 -21.44 13.10 21.00
CA THR A 505 -21.00 14.47 20.69
C THR A 505 -20.46 14.55 19.25
N GLN A 506 -19.62 13.61 18.84
CA GLN A 506 -19.10 13.58 17.47
C GLN A 506 -20.22 13.47 16.43
N ARG A 507 -21.24 12.66 16.72
CA ARG A 507 -22.43 12.52 15.86
C ARG A 507 -23.27 13.80 15.81
N GLU A 508 -23.53 14.42 16.95
CA GLU A 508 -24.30 15.66 17.06
C GLU A 508 -23.60 16.82 16.34
N LEU A 509 -22.28 16.97 16.52
CA LEU A 509 -21.49 17.96 15.80
C LEU A 509 -21.48 17.71 14.27
N SER A 510 -21.43 16.45 13.86
CA SER A 510 -21.50 16.06 12.44
C SER A 510 -22.86 16.42 11.82
N GLN A 511 -23.95 16.32 12.57
CA GLN A 511 -25.31 16.63 12.13
C GLN A 511 -25.59 18.13 11.98
N LEU A 512 -24.81 19.00 12.60
CA LEU A 512 -24.93 20.45 12.42
C LEU A 512 -24.68 20.88 10.96
N GLY A 513 -23.91 20.08 10.18
CA GLY A 513 -23.62 20.36 8.78
C GLY A 513 -22.58 21.48 8.55
N TYR A 514 -22.06 22.09 9.60
CA TYR A 514 -21.07 23.17 9.55
C TYR A 514 -19.63 22.65 9.46
N PHE A 515 -19.39 21.42 9.91
CA PHE A 515 -18.07 20.81 10.00
C PHE A 515 -17.91 19.63 9.06
N ASN A 516 -16.66 19.36 8.66
CA ASN A 516 -16.31 18.17 7.90
C ASN A 516 -16.36 16.94 8.83
N PRO A 517 -17.29 15.98 8.64
CA PRO A 517 -17.45 14.84 9.53
C PRO A 517 -16.20 13.97 9.70
N GLU A 518 -15.36 13.90 8.65
CA GLU A 518 -14.13 13.12 8.66
C GLU A 518 -13.00 13.77 9.49
N LYS A 519 -13.17 15.05 9.82
CA LYS A 519 -12.18 15.85 10.53
C LYS A 519 -12.59 16.22 11.96
N ILE A 520 -13.78 15.79 12.39
CA ILE A 520 -14.18 15.93 13.79
C ILE A 520 -13.43 14.87 14.60
N SER A 521 -12.44 15.30 15.36
CA SER A 521 -11.60 14.39 16.15
C SER A 521 -11.52 14.85 17.61
N PRO A 522 -11.88 13.98 18.57
CA PRO A 522 -11.63 14.24 19.98
C PRO A 522 -10.17 13.94 20.30
N GLY A 523 -9.42 14.93 20.77
CA GLY A 523 -8.13 14.73 21.43
C GLY A 523 -8.40 14.45 22.91
N ILE A 524 -8.04 13.25 23.37
CA ILE A 524 -8.27 12.80 24.75
C ILE A 524 -6.90 12.71 25.44
N VAL A 525 -6.65 13.60 26.40
CA VAL A 525 -5.38 13.66 27.13
C VAL A 525 -5.63 13.34 28.60
N PRO A 526 -5.28 12.10 29.05
CA PRO A 526 -5.48 11.73 30.45
C PRO A 526 -4.42 12.38 31.34
N ASN A 527 -4.87 12.91 32.48
CA ASN A 527 -4.03 13.37 33.58
C ASN A 527 -4.13 12.35 34.73
N ILE A 528 -3.14 11.49 34.83
CA ILE A 528 -3.12 10.38 35.80
C ILE A 528 -3.03 10.91 37.24
N ASP A 529 -2.29 12.01 37.44
CA ASP A 529 -2.00 12.54 38.76
C ASP A 529 -3.27 13.09 39.46
N ASN A 530 -4.17 13.67 38.66
CA ASN A 530 -5.41 14.28 39.18
C ASN A 530 -6.64 13.39 38.96
N GLY A 531 -6.53 12.25 38.29
CA GLY A 531 -7.67 11.40 37.93
C GLY A 531 -8.65 12.09 36.97
N THR A 532 -8.16 13.02 36.14
CA THR A 532 -8.96 13.76 35.18
C THR A 532 -8.55 13.49 33.75
N VAL A 533 -9.41 13.84 32.80
CA VAL A 533 -9.12 13.77 31.38
C VAL A 533 -9.51 15.09 30.71
N ASP A 534 -8.56 15.66 29.98
CA ASP A 534 -8.82 16.85 29.18
C ASP A 534 -9.21 16.43 27.76
N ILE A 535 -10.25 17.06 27.23
CA ILE A 535 -10.82 16.74 25.93
C ILE A 535 -10.70 17.96 25.03
N THR A 536 -10.05 17.81 23.88
CA THR A 536 -9.96 18.84 22.85
C THR A 536 -10.74 18.42 21.62
N TRP A 537 -11.80 19.14 21.29
CA TRP A 537 -12.56 18.93 20.06
C TRP A 537 -11.90 19.67 18.91
N GLY A 538 -11.16 18.95 18.05
CA GLY A 538 -10.60 19.46 16.80
C GLY A 538 -11.67 19.43 15.70
N LEU A 539 -11.95 20.58 15.11
CA LEU A 539 -12.97 20.76 14.08
C LEU A 539 -12.32 21.34 12.81
N GLU A 540 -12.91 21.07 11.66
CA GLU A 540 -12.59 21.72 10.39
C GLU A 540 -13.89 22.21 9.78
N GLU A 541 -14.03 23.51 9.62
CA GLU A 541 -15.25 24.08 9.05
C GLU A 541 -15.40 23.75 7.58
N LYS A 542 -16.60 23.35 7.22
CA LYS A 542 -16.96 23.07 5.83
C LYS A 542 -17.38 24.37 5.15
N SER A 543 -16.90 24.59 3.93
CA SER A 543 -17.43 25.66 3.09
C SER A 543 -18.92 25.41 2.83
N SER A 544 -19.76 26.22 3.44
CA SER A 544 -21.21 26.07 3.39
C SER A 544 -21.86 26.99 2.35
N ASP A 545 -21.10 27.95 1.81
CA ASP A 545 -21.59 28.87 0.81
C ASP A 545 -21.72 28.15 -0.53
N GLN A 546 -22.87 28.23 -1.16
CA GLN A 546 -23.17 27.60 -2.43
C GLN A 546 -23.49 28.65 -3.48
N LEU A 547 -22.83 28.55 -4.61
CA LEU A 547 -23.15 29.29 -5.82
C LEU A 547 -23.84 28.32 -6.81
N GLU A 548 -25.10 28.54 -7.06
CA GLU A 548 -25.88 27.79 -8.03
C GLU A 548 -26.05 28.60 -9.31
N LEU A 549 -25.56 28.08 -10.41
CA LEU A 549 -25.75 28.63 -11.73
C LEU A 549 -26.50 27.61 -12.58
N SER A 550 -27.71 27.91 -12.96
CA SER A 550 -28.49 27.08 -13.88
C SER A 550 -28.84 27.85 -15.15
N ALA A 551 -28.73 27.16 -16.28
CA ALA A 551 -29.15 27.68 -17.57
C ALA A 551 -30.05 26.63 -18.25
N GLY A 552 -31.22 27.06 -18.70
CA GLY A 552 -32.18 26.20 -19.38
C GLY A 552 -32.72 26.84 -20.66
N PHE A 553 -33.00 26.04 -21.65
CA PHE A 553 -33.70 26.48 -22.86
C PHE A 553 -35.06 25.82 -22.93
N GLY A 554 -36.14 26.62 -22.84
CA GLY A 554 -37.53 26.15 -22.92
C GLY A 554 -38.20 26.61 -24.23
N GLY A 555 -38.84 25.69 -24.94
CA GLY A 555 -39.54 25.98 -26.17
C GLY A 555 -40.75 26.90 -25.94
N GLY A 556 -40.58 28.21 -26.12
CA GLY A 556 -41.59 29.26 -25.94
C GLY A 556 -41.14 30.43 -25.07
N ILE A 557 -40.18 30.23 -24.14
CA ILE A 557 -39.66 31.28 -23.25
C ILE A 557 -38.23 31.68 -23.65
N GLY A 558 -37.54 30.85 -24.45
CA GLY A 558 -36.14 31.08 -24.84
C GLY A 558 -35.13 30.63 -23.80
N LEU A 559 -33.98 31.27 -23.73
CA LEU A 559 -32.91 31.01 -22.77
C LEU A 559 -33.25 31.64 -21.40
N THR A 560 -33.34 30.81 -20.38
CA THR A 560 -33.52 31.24 -18.99
C THR A 560 -32.27 30.91 -18.20
N GLY A 561 -31.85 31.81 -17.32
CA GLY A 561 -30.73 31.59 -16.39
C GLY A 561 -31.13 31.95 -14.98
N THR A 562 -30.71 31.14 -14.02
CA THR A 562 -30.89 31.40 -12.59
C THR A 562 -29.51 31.44 -11.91
N LEU A 563 -29.27 32.49 -11.16
CA LEU A 563 -28.11 32.61 -10.30
C LEU A 563 -28.61 32.61 -8.84
N GLY A 564 -28.27 31.59 -8.09
CA GLY A 564 -28.55 31.47 -6.67
C GLY A 564 -27.28 31.57 -5.85
N VAL A 565 -27.27 32.38 -4.81
CA VAL A 565 -26.18 32.40 -3.82
C VAL A 565 -26.79 32.09 -2.47
N THR A 566 -26.36 31.00 -1.88
CA THR A 566 -26.82 30.56 -0.56
C THR A 566 -25.67 30.68 0.44
N PHE A 567 -25.85 31.52 1.43
CA PHE A 567 -24.94 31.62 2.57
C PHE A 567 -25.51 30.81 3.74
N ASN A 568 -24.75 29.81 4.18
CA ASN A 568 -25.06 29.01 5.36
C ASN A 568 -24.05 29.37 6.46
N ASN A 569 -24.46 29.40 7.70
CA ASN A 569 -23.62 29.76 8.83
C ASN A 569 -23.10 31.23 8.75
N PHE A 570 -24.05 32.15 8.67
CA PHE A 570 -23.81 33.60 8.62
C PHE A 570 -23.74 34.20 10.02
#